data_95689b673b89ea524d9f34eb230ffa31
#
_entry.id   95689b673b89ea524d9f34eb230ffa31
#
_cell.length_a   1.000
_cell.length_b   1.000
_cell.length_c   1.000
_cell.angle_alpha   90.00
_cell.angle_beta   90.00
_cell.angle_gamma   90.00
#
_symmetry.space_group_name_H-M   'P 1'
#
loop_
_entity.id
_entity.type
_entity.pdbx_description
1 polymer ?
#
loop_
_entity_poly.entity_id
_entity_poly.type
_entity_poly.pdbx_seq_one_letter_code
_entity_poly.pdbx_strand_id
1 'polypeptide(L)'
;MRQEVFEIVQKMDKDNIRTQMALQCAPLITGLKVANLLIIPSKNEKYVGAILDGTDISYIRLAKSECKTTFFLYREERLTAWLMRAENRVLLTEAGYSGIILSDILQTIQMRYEAYVQKGKAFPHEIGVLLGYPAEDVKGFVVNEGKNYLYSGYWKVYGDLSEAKQLFY
;
A
#
# COMPACT_ATOMS: atom_id res chain seq x y z
N MET A 1 1.36 4.12 -20.55
CA MET A 1 -0.12 4.02 -20.55
C MET A 1 -0.58 4.29 -21.98
N ARG A 2 -1.44 3.42 -22.54
CA ARG A 2 -1.95 3.61 -23.90
C ARG A 2 -2.80 4.88 -23.96
N GLN A 3 -2.76 5.61 -25.06
CA GLN A 3 -3.46 6.91 -25.23
C GLN A 3 -4.98 6.80 -24.98
N GLU A 4 -5.59 5.69 -25.42
CA GLU A 4 -7.00 5.39 -25.18
C GLU A 4 -7.37 5.31 -23.68
N VAL A 5 -6.50 4.68 -22.86
CA VAL A 5 -6.69 4.59 -21.41
C VAL A 5 -6.59 5.96 -20.77
N PHE A 6 -5.66 6.79 -21.24
CA PHE A 6 -5.49 8.17 -20.75
C PHE A 6 -6.73 9.03 -21.02
N GLU A 7 -7.31 8.92 -22.22
CA GLU A 7 -8.54 9.64 -22.58
C GLU A 7 -9.74 9.20 -21.76
N ILE A 8 -9.86 7.89 -21.46
CA ILE A 8 -10.92 7.35 -20.59
C ILE A 8 -10.77 7.93 -19.18
N VAL A 9 -9.56 7.89 -18.62
CA VAL A 9 -9.28 8.39 -17.27
C VAL A 9 -9.54 9.91 -17.16
N GLN A 10 -9.27 10.68 -18.21
CA GLN A 10 -9.57 12.12 -18.23
C GLN A 10 -11.08 12.42 -18.17
N LYS A 11 -11.91 11.55 -18.74
CA LYS A 11 -13.39 11.69 -18.76
C LYS A 11 -14.07 11.17 -17.49
N MET A 12 -13.36 10.46 -16.62
CA MET A 12 -13.93 9.92 -15.38
C MET A 12 -14.15 11.04 -14.36
N ASP A 13 -15.27 10.94 -13.64
CA ASP A 13 -15.55 11.79 -12.48
C ASP A 13 -14.57 11.47 -11.35
N LYS A 14 -13.55 12.32 -11.18
CA LYS A 14 -12.49 12.13 -10.18
C LYS A 14 -12.96 12.33 -8.74
N ASP A 15 -14.11 12.93 -8.53
CA ASP A 15 -14.72 13.11 -7.21
C ASP A 15 -15.52 11.87 -6.78
N ASN A 16 -15.84 10.99 -7.72
CA ASN A 16 -16.51 9.74 -7.44
C ASN A 16 -15.57 8.76 -6.75
N ILE A 17 -15.98 8.24 -5.58
CA ILE A 17 -15.16 7.31 -4.79
C ILE A 17 -14.82 6.00 -5.54
N ARG A 18 -15.73 5.49 -6.38
CA ARG A 18 -15.47 4.27 -7.18
C ARG A 18 -14.35 4.54 -8.19
N THR A 19 -14.35 5.71 -8.81
CA THR A 19 -13.28 6.16 -9.70
C THR A 19 -11.96 6.30 -8.95
N GLN A 20 -11.97 6.94 -7.78
CA GLN A 20 -10.76 7.08 -6.96
C GLN A 20 -10.19 5.72 -6.55
N MET A 21 -11.05 4.79 -6.14
CA MET A 21 -10.65 3.43 -5.78
C MET A 21 -10.10 2.67 -7.00
N ALA A 22 -10.75 2.74 -8.15
CA ALA A 22 -10.28 2.10 -9.37
C ALA A 22 -8.90 2.63 -9.80
N LEU A 23 -8.71 3.95 -9.80
CA LEU A 23 -7.44 4.58 -10.21
C LEU A 23 -6.28 4.28 -9.24
N GLN A 24 -6.53 4.30 -7.93
CA GLN A 24 -5.49 4.09 -6.94
C GLN A 24 -5.21 2.60 -6.68
N CYS A 25 -6.24 1.76 -6.71
CA CYS A 25 -6.19 0.37 -6.26
C CYS A 25 -6.33 -0.65 -7.39
N ALA A 26 -6.22 -0.25 -8.67
CA ALA A 26 -6.30 -1.18 -9.80
C ALA A 26 -5.41 -2.42 -9.64
N PRO A 27 -4.13 -2.33 -9.21
CA PRO A 27 -3.29 -3.51 -9.05
C PRO A 27 -3.79 -4.49 -7.96
N LEU A 28 -4.41 -3.99 -6.90
CA LEU A 28 -5.04 -4.84 -5.89
C LEU A 28 -6.33 -5.46 -6.42
N ILE A 29 -7.19 -4.66 -7.06
CA ILE A 29 -8.47 -5.12 -7.61
C ILE A 29 -8.28 -6.21 -8.64
N THR A 30 -7.29 -6.06 -9.51
CA THR A 30 -6.94 -7.05 -10.54
C THR A 30 -6.12 -8.23 -10.02
N GLY A 31 -5.76 -8.25 -8.73
CA GLY A 31 -5.01 -9.33 -8.12
C GLY A 31 -3.50 -9.31 -8.39
N LEU A 32 -2.96 -8.23 -8.97
CA LEU A 32 -1.51 -8.09 -9.20
C LEU A 32 -0.75 -7.76 -7.92
N LYS A 33 -1.38 -7.09 -6.95
CA LYS A 33 -0.81 -6.76 -5.64
C LYS A 33 -1.57 -7.41 -4.50
N VAL A 34 -0.90 -7.58 -3.37
CA VAL A 34 -1.49 -8.14 -2.14
C VAL A 34 -2.22 -7.07 -1.33
N ALA A 35 -1.77 -5.81 -1.42
CA ALA A 35 -2.35 -4.67 -0.71
C ALA A 35 -2.11 -3.36 -1.46
N ASN A 36 -2.88 -2.34 -1.09
CA ASN A 36 -2.74 -0.98 -1.64
C ASN A 36 -3.21 0.07 -0.62
N LEU A 37 -2.71 1.29 -0.76
CA LEU A 37 -3.26 2.45 -0.05
C LEU A 37 -4.38 3.08 -0.88
N LEU A 38 -5.45 3.49 -0.20
CA LEU A 38 -6.52 4.31 -0.75
C LEU A 38 -6.59 5.62 0.05
N ILE A 39 -6.32 6.73 -0.61
CA ILE A 39 -6.40 8.07 -0.01
C ILE A 39 -7.56 8.82 -0.65
N ILE A 40 -8.55 9.17 0.17
CA ILE A 40 -9.79 9.79 -0.30
C ILE A 40 -10.16 11.01 0.57
N PRO A 41 -11.01 11.92 0.06
CA PRO A 41 -11.63 12.94 0.89
C PRO A 41 -12.40 12.33 2.06
N SER A 42 -12.24 12.89 3.27
CA SER A 42 -12.85 12.33 4.49
C SER A 42 -14.37 12.22 4.44
N LYS A 43 -15.04 13.08 3.65
CA LYS A 43 -16.49 13.01 3.38
C LYS A 43 -16.93 11.70 2.71
N ASN A 44 -16.01 11.03 1.99
CA ASN A 44 -16.28 9.80 1.25
C ASN A 44 -16.00 8.52 2.05
N GLU A 45 -15.43 8.63 3.25
CA GLU A 45 -15.06 7.50 4.12
C GLU A 45 -16.21 6.50 4.31
N LYS A 46 -17.43 7.00 4.54
CA LYS A 46 -18.62 6.19 4.80
C LYS A 46 -19.03 5.24 3.67
N TYR A 47 -18.54 5.47 2.46
CA TYR A 47 -18.90 4.65 1.30
C TYR A 47 -17.96 3.47 1.06
N VAL A 48 -16.76 3.47 1.68
CA VAL A 48 -15.74 2.45 1.44
C VAL A 48 -16.24 1.04 1.76
N GLY A 49 -16.87 0.87 2.93
CA GLY A 49 -17.41 -0.42 3.34
C GLY A 49 -18.45 -0.97 2.36
N ALA A 50 -19.41 -0.14 1.94
CA ALA A 50 -20.44 -0.56 1.00
C ALA A 50 -19.91 -0.91 -0.40
N ILE A 51 -18.80 -0.30 -0.83
CA ILE A 51 -18.16 -0.62 -2.12
C ILE A 51 -17.42 -1.94 -2.06
N LEU A 52 -16.79 -2.26 -0.92
CA LEU A 52 -16.01 -3.47 -0.73
C LEU A 52 -16.84 -4.66 -0.23
N ASP A 53 -18.10 -4.42 0.15
CA ASP A 53 -19.01 -5.48 0.58
C ASP A 53 -19.17 -6.55 -0.50
N GLY A 54 -19.10 -7.83 -0.08
CA GLY A 54 -19.16 -8.98 -0.99
C GLY A 54 -17.88 -9.21 -1.81
N THR A 55 -16.80 -8.46 -1.58
CA THR A 55 -15.48 -8.71 -2.18
C THR A 55 -14.57 -9.46 -1.20
N ASP A 56 -13.45 -10.00 -1.70
CA ASP A 56 -12.37 -10.59 -0.89
C ASP A 56 -11.32 -9.56 -0.43
N ILE A 57 -11.63 -8.27 -0.54
CA ILE A 57 -10.74 -7.17 -0.12
C ILE A 57 -11.19 -6.68 1.26
N SER A 58 -10.31 -6.87 2.24
CA SER A 58 -10.42 -6.31 3.58
C SER A 58 -9.78 -4.94 3.65
N TYR A 59 -10.15 -4.14 4.66
CA TYR A 59 -9.57 -2.81 4.84
C TYR A 59 -9.48 -2.40 6.31
N ILE A 60 -8.49 -1.55 6.60
CA ILE A 60 -8.39 -0.80 7.85
C ILE A 60 -8.14 0.67 7.55
N ARG A 61 -8.62 1.55 8.42
CA ARG A 61 -8.29 2.97 8.36
C ARG A 61 -6.94 3.20 9.04
N LEU A 62 -5.96 3.67 8.30
CA LEU A 62 -4.64 4.00 8.86
C LEU A 62 -4.62 5.34 9.57
N ALA A 63 -5.22 6.36 8.97
CA ALA A 63 -5.30 7.69 9.56
C ALA A 63 -6.45 8.50 8.95
N LYS A 64 -6.87 9.52 9.70
CA LYS A 64 -7.86 10.50 9.26
C LYS A 64 -7.41 11.90 9.65
N SER A 65 -7.50 12.82 8.70
CA SER A 65 -7.39 14.26 8.92
C SER A 65 -8.72 14.95 8.58
N GLU A 66 -8.80 16.26 8.74
CA GLU A 66 -10.01 17.02 8.36
C GLU A 66 -10.36 16.82 6.88
N CYS A 67 -9.38 16.78 5.99
CA CYS A 67 -9.58 16.73 4.54
C CYS A 67 -9.51 15.32 3.96
N LYS A 68 -8.67 14.44 4.51
CA LYS A 68 -8.34 13.16 3.90
C LYS A 68 -8.38 12.01 4.90
N THR A 69 -8.85 10.86 4.43
CA THR A 69 -8.77 9.57 5.12
C THR A 69 -7.92 8.62 4.30
N THR A 70 -6.99 7.93 4.95
CA THR A 70 -6.13 6.91 4.35
C THR A 70 -6.55 5.54 4.84
N PHE A 71 -6.83 4.65 3.90
CA PHE A 71 -7.12 3.25 4.14
C PHE A 71 -6.00 2.36 3.61
N PHE A 72 -5.77 1.26 4.29
CA PHE A 72 -4.98 0.13 3.82
C PHE A 72 -5.96 -0.97 3.40
N LEU A 73 -5.98 -1.29 2.10
CA LEU A 73 -6.80 -2.32 1.49
C LEU A 73 -5.92 -3.53 1.22
N TYR A 74 -6.39 -4.74 1.50
CA TYR A 74 -5.58 -5.95 1.36
C TYR A 74 -6.43 -7.21 1.14
N ARG A 75 -5.81 -8.24 0.57
CA ARG A 75 -6.36 -9.61 0.52
C ARG A 75 -5.72 -10.42 1.63
N GLU A 76 -6.50 -10.81 2.62
CA GLU A 76 -6.02 -11.38 3.88
C GLU A 76 -5.10 -12.59 3.69
N GLU A 77 -5.55 -13.61 2.96
CA GLU A 77 -4.77 -14.82 2.72
C GLU A 77 -3.46 -14.52 1.98
N ARG A 78 -3.54 -13.67 0.94
CA ARG A 78 -2.36 -13.33 0.14
C ARG A 78 -1.37 -12.47 0.89
N LEU A 79 -1.84 -11.51 1.68
CA LEU A 79 -0.99 -10.68 2.51
C LEU A 79 -0.32 -11.52 3.59
N THR A 80 -1.06 -12.40 4.26
CA THR A 80 -0.51 -13.32 5.26
C THR A 80 0.60 -14.18 4.67
N ALA A 81 0.35 -14.83 3.54
CA ALA A 81 1.35 -15.64 2.85
C ALA A 81 2.60 -14.83 2.44
N TRP A 82 2.41 -13.59 2.00
CA TRP A 82 3.50 -12.68 1.65
C TRP A 82 4.34 -12.31 2.87
N LEU A 83 3.72 -11.93 3.98
CA LEU A 83 4.41 -11.52 5.21
C LEU A 83 5.11 -12.69 5.91
N MET A 84 4.70 -13.92 5.66
CA MET A 84 5.33 -15.15 6.19
C MET A 84 6.64 -15.50 5.51
N ARG A 85 7.00 -14.89 4.38
CA ARG A 85 8.31 -15.10 3.74
C ARG A 85 9.43 -14.68 4.67
N ALA A 86 10.53 -15.42 4.65
CA ALA A 86 11.63 -15.24 5.61
C ALA A 86 12.20 -13.82 5.59
N GLU A 87 12.44 -13.27 4.40
CA GLU A 87 12.99 -11.92 4.19
C GLU A 87 12.07 -10.82 4.75
N ASN A 88 10.74 -10.96 4.57
CA ASN A 88 9.75 -10.01 5.07
C ASN A 88 9.63 -10.07 6.59
N ARG A 89 9.68 -11.29 7.16
CA ARG A 89 9.69 -11.49 8.61
C ARG A 89 10.91 -10.87 9.28
N VAL A 90 12.09 -11.04 8.69
CA VAL A 90 13.32 -10.41 9.19
C VAL A 90 13.16 -8.90 9.22
N LEU A 91 12.71 -8.28 8.12
CA LEU A 91 12.51 -6.84 8.06
C LEU A 91 11.50 -6.35 9.12
N LEU A 92 10.36 -7.02 9.26
CA LEU A 92 9.35 -6.64 10.25
C LEU A 92 9.89 -6.79 11.68
N THR A 93 10.67 -7.84 11.98
CA THR A 93 11.31 -8.01 13.28
C THR A 93 12.32 -6.90 13.57
N GLU A 94 13.17 -6.55 12.59
CA GLU A 94 14.11 -5.43 12.68
C GLU A 94 13.39 -4.09 12.89
N ALA A 95 12.20 -3.94 12.29
CA ALA A 95 11.35 -2.77 12.48
C ALA A 95 10.57 -2.79 13.82
N GLY A 96 10.79 -3.82 14.68
CA GLY A 96 10.19 -3.91 16.02
C GLY A 96 8.75 -4.43 16.05
N TYR A 97 8.36 -5.23 15.06
CA TYR A 97 7.10 -5.97 15.11
C TYR A 97 7.30 -7.25 15.92
N SER A 98 6.54 -7.42 16.99
CA SER A 98 6.69 -8.53 17.95
C SER A 98 5.89 -9.77 17.59
N GLY A 99 4.99 -9.69 16.61
CA GLY A 99 4.05 -10.76 16.27
C GLY A 99 4.10 -11.16 14.80
N ILE A 100 3.64 -12.38 14.52
CA ILE A 100 3.46 -12.93 13.17
C ILE A 100 1.97 -12.88 12.78
N ILE A 101 1.11 -12.58 13.73
CA ILE A 101 -0.34 -12.55 13.53
C ILE A 101 -0.68 -11.27 12.77
N LEU A 102 -1.42 -11.41 11.67
CA LEU A 102 -1.75 -10.30 10.78
C LEU A 102 -2.44 -9.15 11.53
N SER A 103 -3.35 -9.44 12.46
CA SER A 103 -4.03 -8.42 13.27
C SER A 103 -3.06 -7.51 14.03
N ASP A 104 -2.02 -8.09 14.63
CA ASP A 104 -1.03 -7.34 15.43
C ASP A 104 -0.15 -6.48 14.52
N ILE A 105 0.21 -7.01 13.35
CA ILE A 105 0.96 -6.26 12.33
C ILE A 105 0.13 -5.07 11.86
N LEU A 106 -1.15 -5.29 11.53
CA LEU A 106 -2.06 -4.24 11.09
C LEU A 106 -2.30 -3.17 12.17
N GLN A 107 -2.45 -3.57 13.42
CA GLN A 107 -2.59 -2.64 14.52
C GLN A 107 -1.32 -1.78 14.71
N THR A 108 -0.15 -2.40 14.62
CA THR A 108 1.13 -1.70 14.76
C THR A 108 1.34 -0.68 13.65
N ILE A 109 1.11 -1.04 12.39
CA ILE A 109 1.25 -0.10 11.27
C ILE A 109 0.21 1.03 11.34
N GLN A 110 -1.02 0.74 11.78
CA GLN A 110 -2.05 1.74 11.99
C GLN A 110 -1.60 2.79 13.01
N MET A 111 -1.13 2.36 14.19
CA MET A 111 -0.64 3.27 15.22
C MET A 111 0.53 4.14 14.73
N ARG A 112 1.48 3.56 14.01
CA ARG A 112 2.65 4.28 13.48
C ARG A 112 2.26 5.27 12.40
N TYR A 113 1.40 4.86 11.47
CA TYR A 113 0.93 5.73 10.39
C TYR A 113 0.09 6.89 10.94
N GLU A 114 -0.77 6.63 11.91
CA GLU A 114 -1.55 7.67 12.59
C GLU A 114 -0.63 8.66 13.32
N ALA A 115 0.39 8.16 14.03
CA ALA A 115 1.39 9.01 14.69
C ALA A 115 2.19 9.86 13.69
N TYR A 116 2.50 9.34 12.50
CA TYR A 116 3.10 10.12 11.43
C TYR A 116 2.18 11.25 10.99
N VAL A 117 0.91 10.96 10.71
CA VAL A 117 -0.03 11.96 10.18
C VAL A 117 -0.41 13.02 11.23
N GLN A 118 -0.65 12.62 12.47
CA GLN A 118 -1.18 13.51 13.51
C GLN A 118 -0.11 14.16 14.38
N LYS A 119 1.04 13.49 14.58
CA LYS A 119 2.07 13.91 15.53
C LYS A 119 3.42 14.23 14.89
N GLY A 120 3.49 14.21 13.55
CA GLY A 120 4.74 14.48 12.83
C GLY A 120 5.87 13.50 13.14
N LYS A 121 5.55 12.26 13.53
CA LYS A 121 6.56 11.21 13.72
C LYS A 121 7.13 10.77 12.39
N ALA A 122 8.21 9.98 12.42
CA ALA A 122 8.82 9.42 11.22
C ALA A 122 7.82 8.57 10.44
N PHE A 123 7.91 8.62 9.11
CA PHE A 123 7.11 7.77 8.23
C PHE A 123 7.48 6.30 8.43
N PRO A 124 6.52 5.39 8.61
CA PRO A 124 6.79 3.96 8.80
C PRO A 124 7.12 3.31 7.44
N HIS A 125 8.39 3.36 7.02
CA HIS A 125 8.83 2.86 5.70
C HIS A 125 8.59 1.37 5.50
N GLU A 126 8.52 0.58 6.57
CA GLU A 126 8.17 -0.84 6.53
C GLU A 126 6.77 -1.12 5.96
N ILE A 127 5.92 -0.12 5.85
CA ILE A 127 4.65 -0.24 5.12
C ILE A 127 4.85 -0.70 3.67
N GLY A 128 6.00 -0.45 3.09
CA GLY A 128 6.37 -0.93 1.76
C GLY A 128 6.29 -2.46 1.66
N VAL A 129 6.76 -3.19 2.69
CA VAL A 129 6.62 -4.65 2.72
C VAL A 129 5.16 -5.06 2.81
N LEU A 130 4.34 -4.37 3.62
CA LEU A 130 2.91 -4.65 3.70
C LEU A 130 2.20 -4.37 2.36
N LEU A 131 2.69 -3.42 1.58
CA LEU A 131 2.20 -3.11 0.23
C LEU A 131 2.67 -4.10 -0.85
N GLY A 132 3.45 -5.12 -0.47
CA GLY A 132 3.95 -6.14 -1.38
C GLY A 132 5.24 -5.76 -2.10
N TYR A 133 6.01 -4.78 -1.60
CA TYR A 133 7.31 -4.46 -2.17
C TYR A 133 8.38 -5.39 -1.60
N PRO A 134 9.37 -5.81 -2.41
CA PRO A 134 10.48 -6.64 -1.94
C PRO A 134 11.18 -6.02 -0.73
N ALA A 135 11.54 -6.85 0.26
CA ALA A 135 12.19 -6.38 1.49
C ALA A 135 13.52 -5.66 1.21
N GLU A 136 14.27 -6.11 0.22
CA GLU A 136 15.53 -5.47 -0.21
C GLU A 136 15.30 -4.05 -0.76
N ASP A 137 14.22 -3.83 -1.51
CA ASP A 137 13.87 -2.52 -2.05
C ASP A 137 13.43 -1.56 -0.94
N VAL A 138 12.68 -2.05 0.04
CA VAL A 138 12.29 -1.26 1.21
C VAL A 138 13.51 -0.89 2.05
N LYS A 139 14.44 -1.83 2.30
CA LYS A 139 15.70 -1.55 2.98
C LYS A 139 16.56 -0.57 2.19
N GLY A 140 16.69 -0.79 0.89
CA GLY A 140 17.44 0.09 -0.02
C GLY A 140 16.90 1.52 -0.02
N PHE A 141 15.58 1.68 0.00
CA PHE A 141 14.93 2.99 0.09
C PHE A 141 15.29 3.72 1.39
N VAL A 142 15.25 3.03 2.52
CA VAL A 142 15.57 3.61 3.83
C VAL A 142 17.04 4.02 3.89
N VAL A 143 17.97 3.10 3.52
CA VAL A 143 19.41 3.34 3.56
C VAL A 143 19.84 4.48 2.63
N ASN A 144 19.22 4.59 1.46
CA ASN A 144 19.56 5.60 0.45
C ASN A 144 18.67 6.86 0.53
N GLU A 145 17.81 6.99 1.54
CA GLU A 145 16.87 8.11 1.65
C GLU A 145 16.05 8.35 0.37
N GLY A 146 15.70 7.26 -0.31
CA GLY A 146 14.96 7.30 -1.57
C GLY A 146 15.77 7.76 -2.77
N LYS A 147 17.10 7.87 -2.67
CA LYS A 147 18.03 8.20 -3.76
C LYS A 147 18.74 6.95 -4.28
N ASN A 148 19.57 7.08 -5.32
CA ASN A 148 20.42 6.01 -5.85
C ASN A 148 19.69 4.71 -6.24
N TYR A 149 18.42 4.79 -6.63
CA TYR A 149 17.64 3.65 -7.10
C TYR A 149 18.06 3.25 -8.52
N LEU A 150 17.94 1.96 -8.82
CA LEU A 150 18.21 1.40 -10.15
C LEU A 150 17.10 1.73 -11.15
N TYR A 151 15.87 1.78 -10.67
CA TYR A 151 14.68 2.06 -11.50
C TYR A 151 13.54 2.60 -10.63
N SER A 152 12.66 3.40 -11.21
CA SER A 152 11.44 3.90 -10.57
C SER A 152 10.21 3.47 -11.35
N GLY A 153 9.42 2.57 -10.79
CA GLY A 153 8.14 2.11 -11.31
C GLY A 153 7.04 2.33 -10.27
N TYR A 154 6.32 1.28 -9.90
CA TYR A 154 5.36 1.33 -8.78
C TYR A 154 6.04 1.58 -7.43
N TRP A 155 7.31 1.22 -7.31
CA TRP A 155 8.21 1.57 -6.21
C TRP A 155 9.62 1.83 -6.75
N LYS A 156 10.55 2.27 -5.88
CA LYS A 156 11.97 2.46 -6.23
C LYS A 156 12.72 1.16 -6.02
N VAL A 157 13.31 0.62 -7.08
CA VAL A 157 14.03 -0.65 -7.11
C VAL A 157 15.49 -0.45 -6.74
N TYR A 158 15.98 -1.22 -5.79
CA TYR A 158 17.37 -1.24 -5.33
C TYR A 158 18.00 -2.62 -5.51
N GLY A 159 17.19 -3.67 -5.54
CA GLY A 159 17.59 -5.06 -5.68
C GLY A 159 17.49 -5.58 -7.11
N ASP A 160 16.76 -6.68 -7.33
CA ASP A 160 16.65 -7.33 -8.64
C ASP A 160 15.77 -6.53 -9.60
N LEU A 161 16.42 -5.81 -10.51
CA LEU A 161 15.76 -5.03 -11.54
C LEU A 161 14.99 -5.90 -12.53
N SER A 162 15.43 -7.12 -12.80
CA SER A 162 14.80 -8.03 -13.76
C SER A 162 13.47 -8.53 -13.22
N GLU A 163 13.46 -8.97 -11.96
CA GLU A 163 12.24 -9.40 -11.27
C GLU A 163 11.24 -8.23 -11.13
N ALA A 164 11.71 -7.07 -10.72
CA ALA A 164 10.87 -5.88 -10.57
C ALA A 164 10.20 -5.47 -11.89
N LYS A 165 10.91 -5.52 -13.02
CA LYS A 165 10.34 -5.20 -14.34
C LYS A 165 9.24 -6.18 -14.76
N GLN A 166 9.37 -7.46 -14.43
CA GLN A 166 8.30 -8.43 -14.70
C GLN A 166 7.01 -8.13 -13.95
N LEU A 167 7.11 -7.51 -12.77
CA LEU A 167 5.94 -7.10 -11.97
C LEU A 167 5.34 -5.76 -12.43
N PHE A 168 6.09 -4.94 -13.18
CA PHE A 168 5.62 -3.64 -13.67
C PHE A 168 4.92 -3.72 -15.04
N TYR A 169 5.13 -4.76 -15.81
CA TYR A 169 4.65 -4.96 -17.19
C TYR A 169 3.86 -6.27 -17.36
#